data_52b926840a515c884af77e0bdd35af14
#
_entry.id   52b926840a515c884af77e0bdd35af14
#
_cell.length_a   1.000
_cell.length_b   1.000
_cell.length_c   1.000
_cell.angle_alpha   90.00
_cell.angle_beta   90.00
_cell.angle_gamma   90.00
#
_symmetry.space_group_name_H-M   'P 1'
#
loop_
_entity.id
_entity.type
_entity.pdbx_description
1 polymer ?
#
loop_
_entity_poly.entity_id
_entity_poly.type
_entity_poly.pdbx_seq_one_letter_code
_entity_poly.pdbx_strand_id
1 'polypeptide(L)'
;MAKQMAADSARMAQGDSTRVEYGPDESMFTGPEERDSISYAFGVDLGRNIRQSDLPVQLVWLVEAMKEVRGDSTRMNEQEVNSYLNYYFYVKRPAENAKASAEWLSKIERKSGVKKTESGLLYKIVKAGDDNVRATDKRDQVRVLYKGSTRDGKVFDASRYEDLTPEDQEARKRFNPEDYEKTDTATFQLARVIPGWTEGMQLVGKGGKIILWVPSELGYGERGGGRKIGPNEALKFEVELIDVIPYVDPAPAKSEPAPAAEPAKAE
;
A
#
# COMPACT_ATOMS: atom_id res chain seq x y z
N MET A 1 25.96 -11.57 -1.51
CA MET A 1 24.59 -11.70 -2.03
C MET A 1 24.25 -10.63 -3.08
N ALA A 2 24.23 -9.33 -2.77
CA ALA A 2 23.83 -8.30 -3.75
C ALA A 2 24.66 -8.28 -5.05
N LYS A 3 26.00 -8.46 -4.98
CA LYS A 3 26.86 -8.56 -6.18
C LYS A 3 26.55 -9.81 -7.03
N GLN A 4 26.19 -10.93 -6.40
CA GLN A 4 25.82 -12.17 -7.09
C GLN A 4 24.47 -11.98 -7.81
N MET A 5 23.48 -11.41 -7.12
CA MET A 5 22.15 -11.14 -7.71
C MET A 5 22.20 -10.18 -8.90
N ALA A 6 23.09 -9.18 -8.86
CA ALA A 6 23.30 -8.27 -9.98
C ALA A 6 23.98 -8.96 -11.18
N ALA A 7 24.94 -9.84 -10.92
CA ALA A 7 25.59 -10.64 -11.98
C ALA A 7 24.62 -11.62 -12.63
N ASP A 8 23.72 -12.22 -11.83
CA ASP A 8 22.72 -13.19 -12.29
C ASP A 8 21.58 -12.51 -13.08
N SER A 9 21.17 -11.31 -12.69
CA SER A 9 20.25 -10.49 -13.47
C SER A 9 20.82 -10.11 -14.83
N ALA A 10 22.13 -9.82 -14.92
CA ALA A 10 22.82 -9.52 -16.17
C ALA A 10 22.91 -10.78 -17.07
N ARG A 11 23.09 -11.97 -16.51
CA ARG A 11 23.09 -13.26 -17.26
C ARG A 11 21.70 -13.61 -17.80
N MET A 12 20.64 -13.42 -17.00
CA MET A 12 19.25 -13.62 -17.46
C MET A 12 18.88 -12.69 -18.62
N ALA A 13 19.34 -11.44 -18.59
CA ALA A 13 19.15 -10.48 -19.67
C ALA A 13 19.85 -10.92 -21.00
N GLN A 14 20.85 -11.81 -20.91
CA GLN A 14 21.56 -12.38 -22.06
C GLN A 14 20.99 -13.71 -22.54
N GLY A 15 19.82 -14.16 -22.01
CA GLY A 15 19.14 -15.39 -22.46
C GLY A 15 19.71 -16.69 -21.88
N ASP A 16 20.55 -16.61 -20.85
CA ASP A 16 21.02 -17.78 -20.10
C ASP A 16 19.92 -18.27 -19.15
N SER A 17 19.24 -19.33 -19.54
CA SER A 17 18.12 -19.94 -18.79
C SER A 17 18.60 -20.94 -17.71
N THR A 18 19.89 -20.99 -17.38
CA THR A 18 20.35 -21.83 -16.27
C THR A 18 19.76 -21.31 -14.97
N ARG A 19 18.98 -22.16 -14.30
CA ARG A 19 18.36 -21.87 -13.02
C ARG A 19 19.45 -21.51 -12.02
N VAL A 20 19.48 -20.24 -11.62
CA VAL A 20 20.38 -19.79 -10.55
C VAL A 20 19.79 -20.32 -9.24
N GLU A 21 20.42 -21.29 -8.64
CA GLU A 21 20.10 -21.72 -7.28
C GLU A 21 20.62 -20.65 -6.31
N TYR A 22 19.71 -19.83 -5.80
CA TYR A 22 19.98 -18.96 -4.65
C TYR A 22 20.00 -19.82 -3.38
N GLY A 23 21.02 -20.66 -3.25
CA GLY A 23 21.36 -21.27 -1.98
C GLY A 23 22.12 -20.27 -1.09
N PRO A 24 21.96 -20.30 0.23
CA PRO A 24 22.90 -19.65 1.13
C PRO A 24 24.30 -20.23 0.91
N ASP A 25 25.33 -19.42 1.14
CA ASP A 25 26.70 -19.91 1.17
C ASP A 25 26.78 -21.10 2.13
N GLU A 26 27.03 -22.30 1.61
CA GLU A 26 27.03 -23.53 2.42
C GLU A 26 27.96 -23.44 3.63
N SER A 27 28.98 -22.56 3.58
CA SER A 27 29.88 -22.29 4.70
C SER A 27 29.16 -21.65 5.92
N MET A 28 27.98 -21.04 5.74
CA MET A 28 27.16 -20.47 6.81
C MET A 28 26.39 -21.52 7.61
N PHE A 29 26.28 -22.76 7.12
CA PHE A 29 25.36 -23.78 7.65
C PHE A 29 26.03 -25.13 7.97
N THR A 30 27.31 -25.14 8.18
CA THR A 30 28.05 -26.38 8.52
C THR A 30 28.27 -26.48 10.02
N GLY A 31 27.74 -27.55 10.67
CA GLY A 31 28.03 -27.95 12.03
C GLY A 31 26.93 -27.67 13.07
N PRO A 32 27.23 -27.79 14.36
CA PRO A 32 26.27 -27.56 15.45
C PRO A 32 25.70 -26.14 15.50
N GLU A 33 26.37 -25.16 14.91
CA GLU A 33 25.91 -23.76 14.78
C GLU A 33 24.77 -23.59 13.77
N GLU A 34 24.54 -24.56 12.88
CA GLU A 34 23.45 -24.50 11.88
C GLU A 34 22.08 -24.36 12.55
N ARG A 35 21.84 -25.10 13.64
CA ARG A 35 20.56 -25.02 14.37
C ARG A 35 20.34 -23.66 15.01
N ASP A 36 21.40 -23.02 15.48
CA ASP A 36 21.32 -21.68 16.08
C ASP A 36 21.09 -20.63 15.01
N SER A 37 21.74 -20.74 13.87
CA SER A 37 21.58 -19.85 12.71
C SER A 37 20.16 -19.93 12.12
N ILE A 38 19.62 -21.13 11.94
CA ILE A 38 18.23 -21.35 11.50
C ILE A 38 17.23 -20.76 12.50
N SER A 39 17.43 -21.02 13.80
CA SER A 39 16.55 -20.52 14.87
C SER A 39 16.55 -19.00 14.92
N TYR A 40 17.73 -18.39 14.79
CA TYR A 40 17.88 -16.94 14.75
C TYR A 40 17.21 -16.32 13.49
N ALA A 41 17.46 -16.91 12.31
CA ALA A 41 16.85 -16.44 11.06
C ALA A 41 15.32 -16.50 11.10
N PHE A 42 14.75 -17.59 11.63
CA PHE A 42 13.32 -17.76 11.82
C PHE A 42 12.77 -16.73 12.83
N GLY A 43 13.48 -16.49 13.92
CA GLY A 43 13.13 -15.47 14.90
C GLY A 43 13.14 -14.05 14.33
N VAL A 44 14.11 -13.73 13.47
CA VAL A 44 14.19 -12.44 12.76
C VAL A 44 13.00 -12.27 11.81
N ASP A 45 12.65 -13.30 11.05
CA ASP A 45 11.50 -13.25 10.13
C ASP A 45 10.18 -13.08 10.88
N LEU A 46 9.97 -13.87 11.94
CA LEU A 46 8.80 -13.75 12.81
C LEU A 46 8.72 -12.35 13.45
N GLY A 47 9.82 -11.84 13.96
CA GLY A 47 9.89 -10.50 14.56
C GLY A 47 9.56 -9.38 13.57
N ARG A 48 10.00 -9.49 12.31
CA ARG A 48 9.64 -8.57 11.23
C ARG A 48 8.15 -8.63 10.93
N ASN A 49 7.58 -9.83 10.83
CA ASN A 49 6.15 -10.00 10.56
C ASN A 49 5.29 -9.41 11.69
N ILE A 50 5.64 -9.65 12.96
CA ILE A 50 4.96 -9.07 14.12
C ILE A 50 5.03 -7.55 14.08
N ARG A 51 6.21 -6.97 13.85
CA ARG A 51 6.39 -5.52 13.74
C ARG A 51 5.56 -4.89 12.62
N GLN A 52 5.53 -5.53 11.44
CA GLN A 52 4.77 -5.04 10.28
C GLN A 52 3.25 -5.16 10.46
N SER A 53 2.78 -6.16 11.21
CA SER A 53 1.35 -6.38 11.44
C SER A 53 0.73 -5.45 12.48
N ASP A 54 1.55 -4.68 13.19
CA ASP A 54 1.13 -3.78 14.29
C ASP A 54 0.29 -4.50 15.36
N LEU A 55 0.61 -5.78 15.61
CA LEU A 55 -0.05 -6.57 16.64
C LEU A 55 0.56 -6.26 18.02
N PRO A 56 -0.27 -6.10 19.06
CA PRO A 56 0.20 -5.85 20.43
C PRO A 56 0.74 -7.12 21.08
N VAL A 57 1.74 -7.75 20.45
CA VAL A 57 2.32 -9.00 20.91
C VAL A 57 3.35 -8.73 22.00
N GLN A 58 3.22 -9.42 23.12
CA GLN A 58 4.22 -9.43 24.19
C GLN A 58 5.15 -10.65 24.02
N LEU A 59 6.44 -10.39 23.80
CA LEU A 59 7.42 -11.45 23.50
C LEU A 59 7.49 -12.53 24.60
N VAL A 60 7.32 -12.16 25.86
CA VAL A 60 7.34 -13.11 26.98
C VAL A 60 6.28 -14.20 26.81
N TRP A 61 5.05 -13.81 26.45
CA TRP A 61 3.97 -14.78 26.24
C TRP A 61 4.11 -15.57 24.94
N LEU A 62 4.67 -14.95 23.91
CA LEU A 62 4.96 -15.63 22.64
C LEU A 62 5.98 -16.76 22.86
N VAL A 63 7.08 -16.46 23.58
CA VAL A 63 8.12 -17.46 23.90
C VAL A 63 7.57 -18.57 24.79
N GLU A 64 6.75 -18.24 25.79
CA GLU A 64 6.11 -19.25 26.66
C GLU A 64 5.20 -20.17 25.86
N ALA A 65 4.34 -19.63 24.99
CA ALA A 65 3.49 -20.44 24.11
C ALA A 65 4.30 -21.37 23.20
N MET A 66 5.43 -20.89 22.62
CA MET A 66 6.32 -21.74 21.82
C MET A 66 6.94 -22.89 22.62
N LYS A 67 7.29 -22.65 23.89
CA LYS A 67 7.78 -23.73 24.80
C LYS A 67 6.68 -24.73 25.11
N GLU A 68 5.48 -24.28 25.42
CA GLU A 68 4.31 -25.11 25.68
C GLU A 68 3.99 -26.04 24.50
N VAL A 69 3.96 -25.49 23.26
CA VAL A 69 3.76 -26.29 22.04
C VAL A 69 4.83 -27.36 21.86
N ARG A 70 6.11 -27.03 22.15
CA ARG A 70 7.21 -28.06 22.12
C ARG A 70 7.07 -29.16 23.14
N GLY A 71 6.39 -28.89 24.26
CA GLY A 71 6.14 -29.83 25.35
C GLY A 71 4.81 -30.57 25.25
N ASP A 72 4.09 -30.46 24.13
CA ASP A 72 2.74 -31.02 23.91
C ASP A 72 1.71 -30.60 24.98
N SER A 73 1.90 -29.42 25.58
CA SER A 73 1.01 -28.91 26.63
C SER A 73 0.79 -27.40 26.42
N THR A 74 -0.38 -27.03 25.98
CA THR A 74 -0.76 -25.61 25.77
C THR A 74 -1.92 -25.22 26.68
N ARG A 75 -1.94 -23.96 27.16
CA ARG A 75 -3.02 -23.40 27.98
C ARG A 75 -4.31 -23.21 27.21
N MET A 76 -4.24 -23.11 25.90
CA MET A 76 -5.38 -23.01 24.98
C MET A 76 -5.31 -24.16 23.99
N ASN A 77 -6.40 -24.85 23.79
CA ASN A 77 -6.52 -25.83 22.72
C ASN A 77 -6.68 -25.13 21.34
N GLU A 78 -6.59 -25.88 20.27
CA GLU A 78 -6.65 -25.36 18.90
C GLU A 78 -7.95 -24.58 18.61
N GLN A 79 -9.08 -25.07 19.11
CA GLN A 79 -10.38 -24.41 18.93
C GLN A 79 -10.44 -23.08 19.68
N GLU A 80 -9.92 -23.00 20.89
CA GLU A 80 -9.85 -21.77 21.68
C GLU A 80 -8.93 -20.74 21.01
N VAL A 81 -7.76 -21.16 20.51
CA VAL A 81 -6.83 -20.30 19.76
C VAL A 81 -7.52 -19.73 18.53
N ASN A 82 -8.14 -20.59 17.71
CA ASN A 82 -8.84 -20.15 16.49
C ASN A 82 -10.00 -19.20 16.81
N SER A 83 -10.80 -19.51 17.82
CA SER A 83 -11.92 -18.67 18.24
C SER A 83 -11.46 -17.31 18.74
N TYR A 84 -10.37 -17.27 19.54
CA TYR A 84 -9.84 -16.01 20.06
C TYR A 84 -9.21 -15.15 18.95
N LEU A 85 -8.43 -15.75 18.03
CA LEU A 85 -7.84 -15.03 16.91
C LEU A 85 -8.92 -14.47 15.97
N ASN A 86 -9.95 -15.27 15.66
CA ASN A 86 -11.10 -14.81 14.87
C ASN A 86 -11.81 -13.63 15.55
N TYR A 87 -12.12 -13.75 16.84
CA TYR A 87 -12.72 -12.64 17.57
C TYR A 87 -11.83 -11.39 17.54
N TYR A 88 -10.52 -11.55 17.79
CA TYR A 88 -9.59 -10.42 17.80
C TYR A 88 -9.52 -9.73 16.44
N PHE A 89 -9.32 -10.48 15.36
CA PHE A 89 -9.12 -9.89 14.02
C PHE A 89 -10.38 -9.38 13.37
N TYR A 90 -11.50 -10.06 13.57
CA TYR A 90 -12.75 -9.72 12.85
C TYR A 90 -13.77 -8.94 13.67
N VAL A 91 -13.62 -8.87 15.00
CA VAL A 91 -14.58 -8.15 15.86
C VAL A 91 -13.87 -7.06 16.66
N LYS A 92 -12.90 -7.44 17.51
CA LYS A 92 -12.31 -6.51 18.48
C LYS A 92 -11.48 -5.41 17.80
N ARG A 93 -10.49 -5.79 17.01
CA ARG A 93 -9.58 -4.85 16.34
C ARG A 93 -10.30 -3.88 15.40
N PRO A 94 -11.24 -4.34 14.53
CA PRO A 94 -12.02 -3.43 13.71
C PRO A 94 -12.84 -2.41 14.52
N ALA A 95 -13.46 -2.83 15.62
CA ALA A 95 -14.24 -1.95 16.49
C ALA A 95 -13.35 -0.91 17.20
N GLU A 96 -12.20 -1.33 17.72
CA GLU A 96 -11.23 -0.44 18.35
C GLU A 96 -10.69 0.60 17.35
N ASN A 97 -10.36 0.17 16.13
CA ASN A 97 -9.90 1.07 15.07
C ASN A 97 -10.99 2.06 14.64
N ALA A 98 -12.23 1.61 14.46
CA ALA A 98 -13.34 2.48 14.11
C ALA A 98 -13.53 3.58 15.15
N LYS A 99 -13.52 3.21 16.44
CA LYS A 99 -13.64 4.16 17.55
C LYS A 99 -12.48 5.17 17.55
N ALA A 100 -11.24 4.68 17.48
CA ALA A 100 -10.05 5.54 17.49
C ALA A 100 -9.99 6.45 16.26
N SER A 101 -10.42 5.97 15.08
CA SER A 101 -10.52 6.75 13.85
C SER A 101 -11.56 7.87 13.98
N ALA A 102 -12.74 7.57 14.51
CA ALA A 102 -13.79 8.56 14.74
C ALA A 102 -13.35 9.66 15.72
N GLU A 103 -12.73 9.28 16.82
CA GLU A 103 -12.20 10.22 17.81
C GLU A 103 -11.10 11.13 17.22
N TRP A 104 -10.21 10.53 16.41
CA TRP A 104 -9.15 11.29 15.74
C TRP A 104 -9.72 12.26 14.71
N LEU A 105 -10.64 11.83 13.84
CA LEU A 105 -11.28 12.70 12.85
C LEU A 105 -12.06 13.83 13.52
N SER A 106 -12.78 13.56 14.63
CA SER A 106 -13.47 14.60 15.40
C SER A 106 -12.51 15.67 15.95
N LYS A 107 -11.30 15.28 16.37
CA LYS A 107 -10.26 16.23 16.79
C LYS A 107 -9.72 17.05 15.61
N ILE A 108 -9.57 16.41 14.44
CA ILE A 108 -9.10 17.10 13.22
C ILE A 108 -10.14 18.12 12.72
N GLU A 109 -11.43 17.75 12.70
CA GLU A 109 -12.52 18.62 12.24
C GLU A 109 -12.56 19.97 12.96
N ARG A 110 -12.15 20.01 14.23
CA ARG A 110 -12.09 21.23 15.04
C ARG A 110 -10.87 22.11 14.77
N LYS A 111 -9.91 21.66 13.96
CA LYS A 111 -8.71 22.45 13.66
C LYS A 111 -9.01 23.57 12.67
N SER A 112 -8.35 24.71 12.86
CA SER A 112 -8.50 25.87 11.98
C SER A 112 -8.14 25.55 10.53
N GLY A 113 -9.02 25.96 9.62
CA GLY A 113 -8.84 25.78 8.17
C GLY A 113 -9.18 24.39 7.65
N VAL A 114 -9.63 23.47 8.50
CA VAL A 114 -10.19 22.19 8.06
C VAL A 114 -11.64 22.38 7.65
N LYS A 115 -12.02 21.78 6.54
CA LYS A 115 -13.38 21.73 6.00
C LYS A 115 -13.80 20.28 5.88
N LYS A 116 -15.13 20.06 5.79
CA LYS A 116 -15.76 18.74 5.64
C LYS A 116 -16.66 18.74 4.42
N THR A 117 -16.63 17.69 3.64
CA THR A 117 -17.55 17.48 2.55
C THR A 117 -18.80 16.73 3.02
N GLU A 118 -19.81 16.61 2.14
CA GLU A 118 -21.04 15.85 2.44
C GLU A 118 -20.77 14.36 2.66
N SER A 119 -19.76 13.80 1.99
CA SER A 119 -19.35 12.40 2.17
C SER A 119 -18.62 12.13 3.50
N GLY A 120 -18.22 13.18 4.20
CA GLY A 120 -17.46 13.09 5.45
C GLY A 120 -15.95 13.23 5.29
N LEU A 121 -15.43 13.44 4.08
CA LEU A 121 -14.01 13.71 3.85
C LEU A 121 -13.62 15.02 4.54
N LEU A 122 -12.59 14.98 5.38
CA LEU A 122 -11.99 16.19 5.95
C LEU A 122 -10.81 16.61 5.09
N TYR A 123 -10.70 17.92 4.83
CA TYR A 123 -9.62 18.44 4.02
C TYR A 123 -9.17 19.85 4.45
N LYS A 124 -7.94 20.16 4.10
CA LYS A 124 -7.40 21.53 4.22
C LYS A 124 -6.63 21.88 2.96
N ILE A 125 -7.07 22.89 2.24
CA ILE A 125 -6.34 23.44 1.11
C ILE A 125 -5.18 24.29 1.66
N VAL A 126 -3.95 23.88 1.39
CA VAL A 126 -2.72 24.60 1.74
C VAL A 126 -2.38 25.61 0.65
N LYS A 127 -2.61 25.21 -0.62
CA LYS A 127 -2.45 26.05 -1.80
C LYS A 127 -3.52 25.63 -2.84
N ALA A 128 -4.30 26.58 -3.36
CA ALA A 128 -5.41 26.27 -4.27
C ALA A 128 -4.93 25.70 -5.62
N GLY A 129 -3.83 26.23 -6.15
CA GLY A 129 -3.37 25.92 -7.51
C GLY A 129 -4.10 26.73 -8.57
N ASP A 130 -3.98 26.28 -9.83
CA ASP A 130 -4.66 26.90 -10.99
C ASP A 130 -6.05 26.26 -11.18
N ASP A 131 -7.08 27.01 -10.88
CA ASP A 131 -8.48 26.56 -11.00
C ASP A 131 -8.92 26.28 -12.46
N ASN A 132 -8.20 26.79 -13.47
CA ASN A 132 -8.48 26.49 -14.86
C ASN A 132 -7.99 25.09 -15.27
N VAL A 133 -7.08 24.49 -14.51
CA VAL A 133 -6.53 23.16 -14.75
C VAL A 133 -6.84 22.28 -13.53
N ARG A 134 -8.07 21.78 -13.49
CA ARG A 134 -8.60 20.96 -12.39
C ARG A 134 -9.19 19.67 -12.95
N ALA A 135 -9.06 18.58 -12.19
CA ALA A 135 -9.77 17.35 -12.52
C ALA A 135 -11.28 17.53 -12.31
N THR A 136 -12.08 17.16 -13.29
CA THR A 136 -13.55 17.30 -13.27
C THR A 136 -14.27 15.98 -13.53
N ASP A 137 -13.58 15.00 -14.11
CA ASP A 137 -14.11 13.66 -14.39
C ASP A 137 -13.28 12.62 -13.62
N LYS A 138 -13.96 11.61 -13.05
CA LYS A 138 -13.30 10.49 -12.39
C LYS A 138 -12.39 9.67 -13.32
N ARG A 139 -12.53 9.83 -14.64
CA ARG A 139 -11.65 9.19 -15.64
C ARG A 139 -10.37 10.00 -15.88
N ASP A 140 -10.31 11.25 -15.42
CA ASP A 140 -9.09 12.06 -15.51
C ASP A 140 -7.96 11.38 -14.77
N GLN A 141 -6.73 11.63 -15.22
CA GLN A 141 -5.53 11.22 -14.52
C GLN A 141 -4.90 12.43 -13.82
N VAL A 142 -4.37 12.19 -12.64
CA VAL A 142 -3.64 13.19 -11.86
C VAL A 142 -2.21 12.73 -11.65
N ARG A 143 -1.26 13.64 -11.86
CA ARG A 143 0.14 13.44 -11.50
C ARG A 143 0.41 14.19 -10.20
N VAL A 144 0.88 13.48 -9.19
CA VAL A 144 0.97 14.00 -7.82
C VAL A 144 2.31 13.64 -7.16
N LEU A 145 2.68 14.47 -6.19
CA LEU A 145 3.56 14.07 -5.10
C LEU A 145 2.68 13.83 -3.88
N TYR A 146 2.88 12.71 -3.19
CA TYR A 146 2.04 12.40 -2.04
C TYR A 146 2.79 11.64 -0.94
N LYS A 147 2.20 11.71 0.25
CA LYS A 147 2.58 10.92 1.42
C LYS A 147 1.33 10.50 2.15
N GLY A 148 1.16 9.20 2.29
CA GLY A 148 0.07 8.57 3.04
C GLY A 148 0.56 8.06 4.39
N SER A 149 -0.18 8.38 5.45
CA SER A 149 0.08 7.92 6.81
C SER A 149 -1.19 7.52 7.54
N THR A 150 -1.06 6.61 8.48
CA THR A 150 -2.11 6.23 9.42
C THR A 150 -2.36 7.36 10.44
N ARG A 151 -3.41 7.24 11.27
CA ARG A 151 -3.74 8.24 12.31
C ARG A 151 -2.62 8.47 13.33
N ASP A 152 -1.78 7.48 13.60
CA ASP A 152 -0.63 7.52 14.50
C ASP A 152 0.68 7.96 13.81
N GLY A 153 0.58 8.37 12.53
CA GLY A 153 1.68 8.98 11.79
C GLY A 153 2.62 7.99 11.11
N LYS A 154 2.35 6.69 11.14
CA LYS A 154 3.14 5.70 10.41
C LYS A 154 2.91 5.87 8.92
N VAL A 155 3.97 6.08 8.15
CA VAL A 155 3.91 6.17 6.70
C VAL A 155 3.70 4.78 6.12
N PHE A 156 2.66 4.62 5.30
CA PHE A 156 2.39 3.36 4.61
C PHE A 156 2.73 3.43 3.12
N ASP A 157 2.71 4.63 2.54
CA ASP A 157 3.05 4.84 1.12
C ASP A 157 3.46 6.29 0.85
N ALA A 158 4.38 6.51 -0.11
CA ALA A 158 4.80 7.84 -0.55
C ALA A 158 5.37 7.77 -1.96
N SER A 159 5.25 8.88 -2.71
CA SER A 159 5.85 9.01 -4.04
C SER A 159 7.35 9.27 -3.97
N ARG A 160 7.80 10.08 -2.99
CA ARG A 160 9.21 10.42 -2.80
C ARG A 160 9.93 9.34 -2.01
N TYR A 161 11.15 9.03 -2.44
CA TYR A 161 11.99 8.04 -1.77
C TYR A 161 12.28 8.41 -0.31
N GLU A 162 12.61 9.67 -0.04
CA GLU A 162 12.93 10.16 1.30
C GLU A 162 11.76 10.14 2.28
N ASP A 163 10.52 10.10 1.78
CA ASP A 163 9.31 10.02 2.59
C ASP A 163 8.93 8.57 2.97
N LEU A 164 9.54 7.57 2.31
CA LEU A 164 9.31 6.15 2.59
C LEU A 164 9.96 5.72 3.90
N THR A 165 9.42 4.65 4.49
CA THR A 165 10.10 4.01 5.63
C THR A 165 11.42 3.38 5.20
N PRO A 166 12.41 3.19 6.10
CA PRO A 166 13.68 2.54 5.75
C PRO A 166 13.51 1.17 5.08
N GLU A 167 12.47 0.42 5.49
CA GLU A 167 12.15 -0.90 4.91
C GLU A 167 11.65 -0.79 3.48
N ASP A 168 10.78 0.20 3.20
CA ASP A 168 10.27 0.46 1.85
C ASP A 168 11.37 1.03 0.95
N GLN A 169 12.26 1.85 1.49
CA GLN A 169 13.44 2.34 0.78
C GLN A 169 14.33 1.18 0.32
N GLU A 170 14.62 0.24 1.22
CA GLU A 170 15.40 -0.96 0.86
C GLU A 170 14.66 -1.87 -0.12
N ALA A 171 13.35 -2.01 0.02
CA ALA A 171 12.53 -2.75 -0.96
C ALA A 171 12.60 -2.08 -2.33
N ARG A 172 12.40 -0.75 -2.40
CA ARG A 172 12.45 0.01 -3.65
C ARG A 172 13.81 -0.09 -4.34
N LYS A 173 14.92 0.02 -3.59
CA LYS A 173 16.28 -0.19 -4.11
C LYS A 173 16.48 -1.58 -4.70
N ARG A 174 15.91 -2.60 -4.06
CA ARG A 174 16.02 -3.98 -4.52
C ARG A 174 15.28 -4.21 -5.84
N PHE A 175 14.07 -3.63 -5.99
CA PHE A 175 13.26 -3.81 -7.19
C PHE A 175 13.66 -2.90 -8.34
N ASN A 176 14.24 -1.74 -8.07
CA ASN A 176 14.64 -0.77 -9.08
C ASN A 176 15.99 -0.09 -8.72
N PRO A 177 17.10 -0.83 -8.78
CA PRO A 177 18.41 -0.37 -8.29
C PRO A 177 18.96 0.84 -9.04
N GLU A 178 18.56 1.06 -10.31
CA GLU A 178 19.08 2.14 -11.14
C GLU A 178 18.28 3.43 -11.02
N ASP A 179 17.00 3.34 -10.64
CA ASP A 179 16.05 4.45 -10.69
C ASP A 179 15.27 4.71 -9.39
N TYR A 180 15.65 4.08 -8.27
CA TYR A 180 14.88 4.17 -7.02
C TYR A 180 14.73 5.60 -6.48
N GLU A 181 15.65 6.49 -6.77
CA GLU A 181 15.63 7.90 -6.37
C GLU A 181 14.97 8.83 -7.40
N LYS A 182 14.87 8.40 -8.68
CA LYS A 182 14.50 9.28 -9.79
C LYS A 182 13.01 9.56 -9.94
N THR A 183 12.15 8.75 -9.33
CA THR A 183 10.70 8.88 -9.53
C THR A 183 10.06 9.55 -8.34
N ASP A 184 9.89 10.85 -8.42
CA ASP A 184 9.23 11.65 -7.38
C ASP A 184 7.72 11.69 -7.53
N THR A 185 7.21 11.61 -8.77
CA THR A 185 5.78 11.77 -9.06
C THR A 185 5.11 10.45 -9.40
N ALA A 186 3.88 10.29 -8.94
CA ALA A 186 3.00 9.18 -9.32
C ALA A 186 1.82 9.67 -10.16
N THR A 187 1.37 8.86 -11.11
CA THR A 187 0.20 9.18 -11.95
C THR A 187 -0.90 8.17 -11.68
N PHE A 188 -2.09 8.68 -11.36
CA PHE A 188 -3.26 7.87 -11.04
C PHE A 188 -4.48 8.31 -11.84
N GLN A 189 -5.27 7.34 -12.30
CA GLN A 189 -6.63 7.60 -12.78
C GLN A 189 -7.57 7.68 -11.57
N LEU A 190 -8.35 8.75 -11.45
CA LEU A 190 -9.22 8.99 -10.30
C LEU A 190 -10.28 7.91 -10.08
N ALA A 191 -10.71 7.23 -11.13
CA ALA A 191 -11.63 6.10 -11.01
C ALA A 191 -11.02 4.84 -10.39
N ARG A 192 -9.69 4.79 -10.21
CA ARG A 192 -8.94 3.62 -9.72
C ARG A 192 -8.28 3.83 -8.36
N VAL A 193 -8.54 4.96 -7.72
CA VAL A 193 -8.08 5.26 -6.37
C VAL A 193 -9.23 5.19 -5.37
N ILE A 194 -8.93 5.30 -4.09
CA ILE A 194 -9.95 5.33 -3.03
C ILE A 194 -10.90 6.52 -3.20
N PRO A 195 -12.18 6.40 -2.81
CA PRO A 195 -13.18 7.47 -2.99
C PRO A 195 -12.74 8.83 -2.45
N GLY A 196 -12.08 8.85 -1.28
CA GLY A 196 -11.57 10.10 -0.70
C GLY A 196 -10.52 10.81 -1.56
N TRP A 197 -9.75 10.08 -2.37
CA TRP A 197 -8.84 10.67 -3.36
C TRP A 197 -9.58 11.18 -4.59
N THR A 198 -10.53 10.38 -5.09
CA THR A 198 -11.37 10.80 -6.23
C THR A 198 -12.06 12.13 -5.96
N GLU A 199 -12.58 12.30 -4.76
CA GLU A 199 -13.23 13.54 -4.32
C GLU A 199 -12.20 14.65 -4.02
N GLY A 200 -11.16 14.32 -3.23
CA GLY A 200 -10.18 15.29 -2.74
C GLY A 200 -9.37 15.95 -3.84
N MET A 201 -9.01 15.21 -4.90
CA MET A 201 -8.23 15.77 -6.02
C MET A 201 -9.02 16.74 -6.89
N GLN A 202 -10.34 16.72 -6.84
CA GLN A 202 -11.20 17.67 -7.51
C GLN A 202 -11.36 18.99 -6.74
N LEU A 203 -10.82 19.09 -5.52
CA LEU A 203 -10.91 20.31 -4.69
C LEU A 203 -9.78 21.32 -4.95
N VAL A 204 -8.73 20.93 -5.68
CA VAL A 204 -7.57 21.78 -5.98
C VAL A 204 -7.21 21.71 -7.46
N GLY A 205 -6.63 22.79 -7.97
CA GLY A 205 -6.11 22.88 -9.34
C GLY A 205 -4.62 22.50 -9.43
N LYS A 206 -4.09 22.50 -10.64
CA LYS A 206 -2.66 22.23 -10.93
C LYS A 206 -1.75 23.14 -10.09
N GLY A 207 -0.72 22.55 -9.46
CA GLY A 207 0.18 23.20 -8.54
C GLY A 207 -0.41 23.44 -7.14
N GLY A 208 -1.63 22.90 -6.87
CA GLY A 208 -2.29 22.96 -5.59
C GLY A 208 -1.72 21.97 -4.58
N LYS A 209 -1.87 22.28 -3.29
CA LYS A 209 -1.50 21.41 -2.17
C LYS A 209 -2.68 21.24 -1.25
N ILE A 210 -2.98 20.00 -0.89
CA ILE A 210 -4.11 19.65 -0.04
C ILE A 210 -3.70 18.58 0.98
N ILE A 211 -4.28 18.67 2.16
CA ILE A 211 -4.23 17.63 3.16
C ILE A 211 -5.61 17.01 3.24
N LEU A 212 -5.69 15.69 3.13
CA LEU A 212 -6.90 14.92 3.25
C LEU A 212 -6.83 14.07 4.52
N TRP A 213 -7.92 14.02 5.27
CA TRP A 213 -8.15 13.05 6.34
C TRP A 213 -9.36 12.23 5.94
N VAL A 214 -9.06 11.00 5.56
CA VAL A 214 -9.99 10.10 4.86
C VAL A 214 -10.59 9.14 5.88
N PRO A 215 -11.91 9.20 6.15
CA PRO A 215 -12.60 8.16 6.91
C PRO A 215 -12.44 6.80 6.23
N SER A 216 -12.52 5.73 7.00
CA SER A 216 -12.33 4.37 6.47
C SER A 216 -13.26 4.02 5.32
N GLU A 217 -14.49 4.52 5.35
CA GLU A 217 -15.53 4.30 4.33
C GLU A 217 -15.15 4.92 2.96
N LEU A 218 -14.35 5.98 2.98
CA LEU A 218 -13.79 6.62 1.79
C LEU A 218 -12.36 6.16 1.49
N GLY A 219 -11.85 5.21 2.28
CA GLY A 219 -10.53 4.62 2.19
C GLY A 219 -10.59 3.12 1.87
N TYR A 220 -10.06 2.31 2.79
CA TYR A 220 -9.94 0.85 2.63
C TYR A 220 -10.99 0.06 3.41
N GLY A 221 -11.90 0.73 4.13
CA GLY A 221 -13.06 0.14 4.81
C GLY A 221 -12.71 -0.89 5.88
N GLU A 222 -13.62 -1.84 6.05
CA GLU A 222 -13.54 -2.90 7.07
C GLU A 222 -12.40 -3.89 6.81
N ARG A 223 -11.91 -4.00 5.59
CA ARG A 223 -10.83 -4.93 5.24
C ARG A 223 -9.45 -4.37 5.51
N GLY A 224 -9.31 -3.03 5.55
CA GLY A 224 -8.02 -2.37 5.58
C GLY A 224 -7.25 -2.51 4.25
N GLY A 225 -5.99 -2.10 4.22
CA GLY A 225 -5.12 -2.08 3.05
C GLY A 225 -3.77 -2.75 3.31
N GLY A 226 -3.61 -3.99 2.85
CA GLY A 226 -2.37 -4.73 3.01
C GLY A 226 -1.98 -4.95 4.47
N ARG A 227 -0.67 -4.89 4.75
CA ARG A 227 -0.14 -5.12 6.12
C ARG A 227 -0.08 -3.85 6.98
N LYS A 228 -0.12 -2.67 6.34
CA LYS A 228 0.16 -1.39 7.00
C LYS A 228 -1.09 -0.60 7.38
N ILE A 229 -2.23 -0.93 6.80
CA ILE A 229 -3.50 -0.25 7.07
C ILE A 229 -4.48 -1.24 7.67
N GLY A 230 -4.82 -1.02 8.92
CA GLY A 230 -5.76 -1.87 9.64
C GLY A 230 -7.21 -1.73 9.16
N PRO A 231 -8.10 -2.65 9.59
CA PRO A 231 -9.52 -2.54 9.35
C PRO A 231 -10.10 -1.27 10.00
N ASN A 232 -11.01 -0.59 9.32
CA ASN A 232 -11.67 0.64 9.78
C ASN A 232 -10.70 1.77 10.19
N GLU A 233 -9.53 1.83 9.54
CA GLU A 233 -8.53 2.84 9.85
C GLU A 233 -8.71 4.10 9.00
N ALA A 234 -8.80 5.26 9.66
CA ALA A 234 -8.78 6.55 9.00
C ALA A 234 -7.34 6.93 8.62
N LEU A 235 -7.18 7.59 7.48
CA LEU A 235 -5.89 7.88 6.88
C LEU A 235 -5.68 9.38 6.72
N LYS A 236 -4.41 9.79 6.67
CA LYS A 236 -4.00 11.13 6.29
C LYS A 236 -3.18 11.06 5.00
N PHE A 237 -3.48 11.96 4.07
CA PHE A 237 -2.67 12.17 2.88
C PHE A 237 -2.27 13.65 2.79
N GLU A 238 -1.01 13.86 2.48
CA GLU A 238 -0.48 15.16 2.05
C GLU A 238 -0.21 15.04 0.55
N VAL A 239 -0.88 15.86 -0.25
CA VAL A 239 -0.83 15.72 -1.71
C VAL A 239 -0.54 17.07 -2.34
N GLU A 240 0.40 17.06 -3.30
CA GLU A 240 0.65 18.15 -4.22
C GLU A 240 0.26 17.72 -5.64
N LEU A 241 -0.71 18.41 -6.22
CA LEU A 241 -1.20 18.15 -7.57
C LEU A 241 -0.26 18.82 -8.59
N ILE A 242 0.56 18.02 -9.25
CA ILE A 242 1.56 18.50 -10.19
C ILE A 242 0.92 18.79 -11.57
N ASP A 243 0.03 17.87 -12.01
CA ASP A 243 -0.62 18.03 -13.32
C ASP A 243 -1.95 17.27 -13.36
N VAL A 244 -2.81 17.69 -14.30
CA VAL A 244 -4.06 17.00 -14.62
C VAL A 244 -4.03 16.63 -16.09
N ILE A 245 -4.32 15.38 -16.39
CA ILE A 245 -4.43 14.83 -17.74
C ILE A 245 -5.91 14.50 -17.96
N PRO A 246 -6.65 15.36 -18.67
CA PRO A 246 -8.06 15.16 -18.91
C PRO A 246 -8.31 13.89 -19.71
N TYR A 247 -9.38 13.18 -19.38
CA TYR A 247 -9.84 12.06 -20.18
C TYR A 247 -10.45 12.56 -21.49
N VAL A 248 -10.01 11.96 -22.59
CA VAL A 248 -10.59 12.20 -23.91
C VAL A 248 -11.25 10.91 -24.35
N ASP A 249 -12.55 10.96 -24.67
CA ASP A 249 -13.25 9.80 -25.21
C ASP A 249 -12.56 9.35 -26.51
N PRO A 250 -12.26 8.06 -26.67
CA PRO A 250 -11.71 7.57 -27.92
C PRO A 250 -12.70 7.88 -29.05
N ALA A 251 -12.21 8.49 -30.13
CA ALA A 251 -13.04 8.77 -31.30
C ALA A 251 -13.77 7.48 -31.71
N PRO A 252 -15.07 7.53 -32.06
CA PRO A 252 -15.77 6.32 -32.48
C PRO A 252 -15.00 5.65 -33.61
N ALA A 253 -14.73 4.36 -33.43
CA ALA A 253 -14.04 3.58 -34.45
C ALA A 253 -14.76 3.79 -35.77
N LYS A 254 -14.06 4.30 -36.78
CA LYS A 254 -14.62 4.40 -38.14
C LYS A 254 -15.05 2.97 -38.49
N SER A 255 -16.37 2.78 -38.63
CA SER A 255 -16.90 1.53 -39.18
C SER A 255 -16.29 1.38 -40.56
N GLU A 256 -15.42 0.42 -40.75
CA GLU A 256 -15.01 0.00 -42.10
C GLU A 256 -16.29 -0.31 -42.88
N PRO A 257 -16.45 0.25 -44.08
CA PRO A 257 -17.58 -0.12 -44.92
C PRO A 257 -17.51 -1.64 -45.16
N ALA A 258 -18.63 -2.33 -44.92
CA ALA A 258 -18.74 -3.75 -45.17
C ALA A 258 -18.29 -4.04 -46.61
N PRO A 259 -17.51 -5.14 -46.87
CA PRO A 259 -17.08 -5.48 -48.20
C PRO A 259 -18.30 -5.66 -49.09
N ALA A 260 -18.29 -4.94 -50.23
CA ALA A 260 -19.37 -5.02 -51.21
C ALA A 260 -19.58 -6.49 -51.63
N ALA A 261 -20.82 -6.97 -51.51
CA ALA A 261 -21.18 -8.29 -51.92
C ALA A 261 -20.86 -8.46 -53.45
N GLU A 262 -20.03 -9.44 -53.76
CA GLU A 262 -19.79 -9.87 -55.14
C GLU A 262 -21.13 -10.28 -55.82
N PRO A 263 -21.39 -9.87 -57.05
CA PRO A 263 -22.59 -10.28 -57.77
C PRO A 263 -22.51 -11.76 -58.07
N ALA A 264 -23.55 -12.51 -57.67
CA ALA A 264 -23.72 -13.93 -58.01
C ALA A 264 -23.69 -14.09 -59.52
N LYS A 265 -22.76 -14.95 -60.00
CA LYS A 265 -22.74 -15.45 -61.37
C LYS A 265 -23.99 -16.31 -61.57
N ALA A 266 -24.85 -15.90 -62.50
CA ALA A 266 -25.93 -16.75 -63.03
C ALA A 266 -25.33 -17.76 -64.01
N GLU A 267 -25.62 -19.02 -63.82
CA GLU A 267 -25.73 -20.03 -64.86
C GLU A 267 -27.17 -20.36 -65.12
#